data_68c5d8ca00d3446729feb2b0b3df0831
#
_entry.id   68c5d8ca00d3446729feb2b0b3df0831
#
_cell.length_a   1.000
_cell.length_b   1.000
_cell.length_c   1.000
_cell.angle_alpha   90.00
_cell.angle_beta   90.00
_cell.angle_gamma   90.00
#
_symmetry.space_group_name_H-M   'P 1'
#
loop_
_entity.id
_entity.type
_entity.pdbx_description
1 polymer ?
#
loop_
_entity_poly.entity_id
_entity_poly.type
_entity_poly.pdbx_seq_one_letter_code
_entity_poly.pdbx_strand_id
1 'polypeptide(L)'
;MLILIHEQLSRNRILIEEGPICQVTSTTAERKSRTNLIINKKGQIVMKHNSFLDEGIPIFIVFKAIGFESESEIVELICGTTSATDGIDPSLLIPSIEVCHKSQIWTSDLALKYMANKLKSKTQFFGKPEWNTERRKPAVEIVRELLATTIVAHIPVKDFNFRLKAIYLAQMVKRLICALSDPSFIDDRDYYGNKRLELAGSLIAILFEDLLKRFNSELRTIADKNIPKIKVSQFDIVKHMRQDLITNGLINAIATGNWTLKRFKMERVGVSQVLSRLSYISCLGMMTRINSQFEKTRKT
;
A
#
# COMPACT_ATOMS: atom_id res chain seq x y z
N MET A 1 -10.61 -2.95 -5.79
CA MET A 1 -10.15 -2.34 -4.51
C MET A 1 -11.11 -1.26 -4.09
N LEU A 2 -11.41 -1.16 -2.81
CA LEU A 2 -12.33 -0.16 -2.29
C LEU A 2 -11.63 1.16 -2.04
N ILE A 3 -12.20 2.25 -2.55
CA ILE A 3 -11.80 3.62 -2.23
C ILE A 3 -12.66 4.04 -1.04
N LEU A 4 -12.04 4.29 0.11
CA LEU A 4 -12.73 4.74 1.32
C LEU A 4 -12.45 6.23 1.56
N ILE A 5 -13.50 6.97 1.82
CA ILE A 5 -13.43 8.37 2.27
C ILE A 5 -13.89 8.40 3.72
N HIS A 6 -13.04 8.89 4.60
CA HIS A 6 -13.35 8.96 6.01
C HIS A 6 -12.73 10.18 6.66
N GLU A 7 -13.29 10.60 7.77
CA GLU A 7 -12.68 11.63 8.60
C GLU A 7 -11.46 11.10 9.34
N GLN A 8 -10.40 11.89 9.43
CA GLN A 8 -9.26 11.56 10.25
C GLN A 8 -9.55 12.00 11.68
N LEU A 9 -9.74 11.04 12.57
CA LEU A 9 -9.79 11.29 14.00
C LEU A 9 -8.35 11.47 14.50
N SER A 10 -7.98 12.69 14.87
CA SER A 10 -6.69 12.93 15.53
C SER A 10 -6.65 12.21 16.88
N ARG A 11 -5.55 11.50 17.17
CA ARG A 11 -5.28 10.94 18.50
C ARG A 11 -5.18 11.99 19.58
N ASN A 12 -4.77 13.19 19.22
CA ASN A 12 -4.67 14.35 20.10
C ASN A 12 -5.82 15.30 19.80
N ARG A 13 -6.75 15.43 20.71
CA ARG A 13 -7.97 16.27 20.66
C ARG A 13 -7.76 17.75 20.28
N ILE A 14 -6.54 18.22 20.08
CA ILE A 14 -6.19 19.62 19.88
C ILE A 14 -6.14 20.02 18.40
N LEU A 15 -6.13 19.07 17.46
CA LEU A 15 -6.06 19.34 16.02
C LEU A 15 -7.20 18.66 15.25
N ILE A 16 -8.41 19.18 15.45
CA ILE A 16 -9.64 18.84 14.68
C ILE A 16 -9.62 19.63 13.36
N GLU A 17 -8.59 19.52 12.55
CA GLU A 17 -8.50 20.33 11.34
C GLU A 17 -7.99 19.56 10.12
N GLU A 18 -8.07 18.26 10.15
CA GLU A 18 -7.79 17.48 8.94
C GLU A 18 -9.14 17.07 8.34
N GLY A 19 -9.44 17.61 7.17
CA GLY A 19 -10.64 17.30 6.39
C GLY A 19 -10.72 15.83 5.97
N PRO A 20 -11.66 15.45 5.09
CA PRO A 20 -11.85 14.09 4.67
C PRO A 20 -10.57 13.53 4.02
N ILE A 21 -10.31 12.24 4.26
CA ILE A 21 -9.19 11.50 3.70
C ILE A 21 -9.72 10.47 2.74
N CYS A 22 -9.19 10.45 1.53
CA CYS A 22 -9.43 9.38 0.58
C CYS A 22 -8.32 8.32 0.72
N GLN A 23 -8.67 7.12 1.13
CA GLN A 23 -7.74 6.03 1.40
C GLN A 23 -7.97 4.85 0.48
N VAL A 24 -6.90 4.33 -0.10
CA VAL A 24 -6.88 3.04 -0.80
C VAL A 24 -5.80 2.15 -0.22
N THR A 25 -6.20 0.94 0.17
CA THR A 25 -5.25 -0.12 0.56
C THR A 25 -5.13 -1.09 -0.60
N SER A 26 -3.99 -1.06 -1.27
CA SER A 26 -3.67 -1.92 -2.40
C SER A 26 -2.89 -3.13 -1.93
N THR A 27 -3.36 -4.33 -2.27
CA THR A 27 -2.72 -5.58 -1.91
C THR A 27 -2.46 -6.39 -3.17
N THR A 28 -1.21 -6.73 -3.39
CA THR A 28 -0.77 -7.70 -4.41
C THR A 28 -0.18 -8.91 -3.70
N ALA A 29 0.09 -9.99 -4.45
CA ALA A 29 0.77 -11.17 -3.90
C ALA A 29 2.12 -10.83 -3.25
N GLU A 30 2.72 -9.72 -3.62
CA GLU A 30 4.05 -9.33 -3.14
C GLU A 30 4.05 -8.24 -2.10
N ARG A 31 3.10 -7.32 -2.13
CA ARG A 31 3.14 -6.10 -1.32
C ARG A 31 1.74 -5.68 -0.90
N LYS A 32 1.68 -5.10 0.28
CA LYS A 32 0.51 -4.36 0.76
C LYS A 32 0.92 -2.91 0.95
N SER A 33 0.29 -2.00 0.25
CA SER A 33 0.56 -0.57 0.33
C SER A 33 -0.72 0.22 0.57
N ARG A 34 -0.58 1.32 1.30
CA ARG A 34 -1.67 2.24 1.59
C ARG A 34 -1.34 3.60 0.99
N THR A 35 -2.22 4.10 0.14
CA THR A 35 -2.14 5.42 -0.47
C THR A 35 -3.26 6.26 0.08
N ASN A 36 -2.93 7.40 0.68
CA ASN A 36 -3.88 8.35 1.24
C ASN A 36 -3.78 9.68 0.47
N LEU A 37 -4.91 10.23 0.07
CA LEU A 37 -5.02 11.60 -0.40
C LEU A 37 -5.65 12.44 0.71
N ILE A 38 -5.00 13.55 1.05
CA ILE A 38 -5.37 14.43 2.15
C ILE A 38 -5.38 15.86 1.64
N ILE A 39 -6.27 16.68 2.17
CA ILE A 39 -6.28 18.10 1.91
C ILE A 39 -5.62 18.79 3.10
N ASN A 40 -4.58 19.56 2.82
CA ASN A 40 -3.89 20.35 3.84
C ASN A 40 -4.70 21.58 4.22
N LYS A 41 -4.37 22.22 5.35
CA LYS A 41 -4.95 23.51 5.81
C LYS A 41 -4.93 24.63 4.77
N LYS A 42 -4.02 24.53 3.77
CA LYS A 42 -3.90 25.47 2.66
C LYS A 42 -4.78 25.12 1.45
N GLY A 43 -5.68 24.14 1.58
CA GLY A 43 -6.51 23.66 0.45
C GLY A 43 -5.77 22.80 -0.57
N GLN A 44 -4.53 22.43 -0.31
CA GLN A 44 -3.70 21.65 -1.24
C GLN A 44 -3.94 20.15 -1.09
N ILE A 45 -4.15 19.44 -2.17
CA ILE A 45 -4.30 17.99 -2.20
C ILE A 45 -2.92 17.34 -2.24
N VAL A 46 -2.64 16.52 -1.24
CA VAL A 46 -1.34 15.88 -1.05
C VAL A 46 -1.49 14.36 -0.96
N MET A 47 -0.65 13.63 -1.65
CA MET A 47 -0.54 12.19 -1.54
C MET A 47 0.44 11.81 -0.43
N LYS A 48 -0.04 11.10 0.59
CA LYS A 48 0.79 10.48 1.63
C LYS A 48 0.93 8.98 1.38
N HIS A 49 2.16 8.52 1.39
CA HIS A 49 2.49 7.11 1.22
C HIS A 49 3.73 6.76 2.06
N ASN A 50 3.79 5.51 2.57
CA ASN A 50 4.88 5.07 3.45
C ASN A 50 6.29 5.17 2.84
N SER A 51 6.40 5.20 1.52
CA SER A 51 7.68 5.32 0.82
C SER A 51 8.26 6.73 0.83
N PHE A 52 7.44 7.73 1.10
CA PHE A 52 7.82 9.14 1.07
C PHE A 52 7.81 9.76 2.46
N LEU A 53 8.42 10.92 2.60
CA LEU A 53 8.40 11.72 3.82
C LEU A 53 6.96 12.06 4.25
N ASP A 54 6.77 12.33 5.53
CA ASP A 54 5.45 12.51 6.13
C ASP A 54 4.72 13.78 5.66
N GLU A 55 5.46 14.74 5.10
CA GLU A 55 4.89 15.92 4.44
C GLU A 55 3.99 15.56 3.25
N GLY A 56 4.24 14.41 2.61
CA GLY A 56 3.56 13.97 1.40
C GLY A 56 4.02 14.68 0.15
N ILE A 57 3.40 14.34 -0.98
CA ILE A 57 3.71 14.88 -2.30
C ILE A 57 2.46 15.54 -2.88
N PRO A 58 2.54 16.79 -3.36
CA PRO A 58 1.43 17.44 -4.04
C PRO A 58 0.93 16.61 -5.22
N ILE A 59 -0.38 16.49 -5.37
CA ILE A 59 -0.97 15.53 -6.30
C ILE A 59 -0.65 15.86 -7.77
N PHE A 60 -0.58 17.12 -8.15
CA PHE A 60 -0.22 17.54 -9.50
C PHE A 60 1.21 17.13 -9.86
N ILE A 61 2.14 17.14 -8.89
CA ILE A 61 3.51 16.65 -9.11
C ILE A 61 3.50 15.14 -9.37
N VAL A 62 2.60 14.39 -8.71
CA VAL A 62 2.43 12.96 -8.98
C VAL A 62 1.90 12.71 -10.38
N PHE A 63 0.92 13.49 -10.85
CA PHE A 63 0.41 13.38 -12.22
C PHE A 63 1.50 13.72 -13.27
N LYS A 64 2.28 14.78 -13.04
CA LYS A 64 3.41 15.11 -13.91
C LYS A 64 4.47 14.01 -13.93
N ALA A 65 4.78 13.39 -12.78
CA ALA A 65 5.71 12.25 -12.68
C ALA A 65 5.22 10.99 -13.41
N ILE A 66 3.91 10.82 -13.54
CA ILE A 66 3.26 9.73 -14.28
C ILE A 66 3.23 9.99 -15.79
N GLY A 67 3.48 11.23 -16.24
CA GLY A 67 3.58 11.60 -17.64
C GLY A 67 2.50 12.56 -18.16
N PHE A 68 1.66 13.10 -17.27
CA PHE A 68 0.70 14.15 -17.61
C PHE A 68 1.33 15.53 -17.34
N GLU A 69 1.91 16.14 -18.34
CA GLU A 69 2.61 17.43 -18.18
C GLU A 69 1.66 18.63 -18.21
N SER A 70 0.59 18.55 -19.00
CA SER A 70 -0.40 19.62 -19.12
C SER A 70 -1.33 19.65 -17.91
N GLU A 71 -1.43 20.83 -17.29
CA GLU A 71 -2.32 21.04 -16.14
C GLU A 71 -3.79 21.02 -16.55
N SER A 72 -4.11 21.50 -17.77
CA SER A 72 -5.46 21.43 -18.32
C SER A 72 -5.92 19.99 -18.52
N GLU A 73 -5.04 19.11 -19.01
CA GLU A 73 -5.33 17.68 -19.19
C GLU A 73 -5.57 16.99 -17.83
N ILE A 74 -4.81 17.35 -16.79
CA ILE A 74 -4.99 16.82 -15.45
C ILE A 74 -6.35 17.27 -14.86
N VAL A 75 -6.69 18.57 -15.03
CA VAL A 75 -7.98 19.09 -14.57
C VAL A 75 -9.14 18.42 -15.31
N GLU A 76 -9.03 18.26 -16.62
CA GLU A 76 -10.03 17.56 -17.42
C GLU A 76 -10.18 16.08 -16.99
N LEU A 77 -9.07 15.41 -16.69
CA LEU A 77 -9.07 14.04 -16.20
C LEU A 77 -9.78 13.89 -14.82
N ILE A 78 -9.68 14.91 -13.96
CA ILE A 78 -10.30 14.91 -12.62
C ILE A 78 -11.77 15.32 -12.71
N CYS A 79 -12.07 16.42 -13.36
CA CYS A 79 -13.41 17.02 -13.43
C CYS A 79 -14.30 16.34 -14.48
N GLY A 80 -13.69 15.72 -15.51
CA GLY A 80 -14.39 15.23 -16.70
C GLY A 80 -14.58 16.32 -17.75
N THR A 81 -14.98 15.93 -18.97
CA THR A 81 -15.32 16.87 -20.04
C THR A 81 -16.51 17.71 -19.62
N THR A 82 -16.45 18.97 -19.89
CA THR A 82 -17.23 20.16 -19.50
C THR A 82 -18.77 20.09 -19.65
N SER A 83 -19.40 18.96 -19.54
CA SER A 83 -20.86 18.94 -19.40
C SER A 83 -21.22 19.17 -17.94
N ALA A 84 -21.91 20.25 -17.69
CA ALA A 84 -22.28 20.92 -16.45
C ALA A 84 -23.03 20.08 -15.37
N THR A 85 -22.91 18.78 -15.35
CA THR A 85 -23.73 17.87 -14.53
C THR A 85 -23.01 17.25 -13.33
N ASP A 86 -21.69 17.30 -13.27
CA ASP A 86 -20.94 16.60 -12.21
C ASP A 86 -20.61 17.44 -10.96
N GLY A 87 -21.03 18.71 -10.93
CA GLY A 87 -21.01 19.55 -9.70
C GLY A 87 -19.64 19.79 -9.06
N ILE A 88 -18.54 19.53 -9.77
CA ILE A 88 -17.20 19.75 -9.22
C ILE A 88 -16.70 21.12 -9.62
N ASP A 89 -16.42 21.94 -8.63
CA ASP A 89 -15.82 23.24 -8.84
C ASP A 89 -14.30 23.11 -9.10
N PRO A 90 -13.80 23.43 -10.31
CA PRO A 90 -12.37 23.38 -10.63
C PRO A 90 -11.53 24.30 -9.77
N SER A 91 -12.13 25.32 -9.17
CA SER A 91 -11.45 26.29 -8.29
C SER A 91 -10.80 25.62 -7.09
N LEU A 92 -11.33 24.50 -6.62
CA LEU A 92 -10.75 23.73 -5.51
C LEU A 92 -9.39 23.09 -5.84
N LEU A 93 -9.04 23.00 -7.12
CA LEU A 93 -7.74 22.49 -7.57
C LEU A 93 -6.65 23.58 -7.67
N ILE A 94 -7.05 24.86 -7.71
CA ILE A 94 -6.13 26.00 -7.87
C ILE A 94 -5.00 26.00 -6.84
N PRO A 95 -5.24 25.81 -5.52
CA PRO A 95 -4.16 25.79 -4.53
C PRO A 95 -3.13 24.67 -4.77
N SER A 96 -3.56 23.55 -5.38
CA SER A 96 -2.68 22.42 -5.70
C SER A 96 -1.86 22.70 -6.97
N ILE A 97 -2.40 23.44 -7.93
CA ILE A 97 -1.69 23.89 -9.15
C ILE A 97 -0.61 24.92 -8.77
N GLU A 98 -0.94 25.89 -7.94
CA GLU A 98 0.01 26.90 -7.47
C GLU A 98 1.28 26.31 -6.85
N VAL A 99 1.19 25.14 -6.20
CA VAL A 99 2.37 24.47 -5.64
C VAL A 99 3.34 24.05 -6.75
N CYS A 100 2.85 23.57 -7.88
CA CYS A 100 3.70 23.24 -9.03
C CYS A 100 4.41 24.47 -9.58
N HIS A 101 3.69 25.59 -9.70
CA HIS A 101 4.27 26.86 -10.15
C HIS A 101 5.33 27.36 -9.16
N LYS A 102 5.04 27.38 -7.86
CA LYS A 102 6.00 27.78 -6.82
C LYS A 102 7.24 26.89 -6.77
N SER A 103 7.08 25.59 -7.08
CA SER A 103 8.18 24.62 -7.13
C SER A 103 8.89 24.57 -8.48
N GLN A 104 8.43 25.33 -9.50
CA GLN A 104 8.96 25.37 -10.87
C GLN A 104 9.06 23.97 -11.52
N ILE A 105 8.08 23.11 -11.27
CA ILE A 105 8.03 21.76 -11.81
C ILE A 105 7.08 21.72 -13.01
N TRP A 106 7.65 21.67 -14.21
CA TRP A 106 6.89 21.70 -15.46
C TRP A 106 6.89 20.36 -16.18
N THR A 107 8.01 19.64 -16.14
CA THR A 107 8.23 18.39 -16.88
C THR A 107 8.17 17.15 -15.97
N SER A 108 7.94 15.99 -16.59
CA SER A 108 7.92 14.69 -15.91
C SER A 108 9.25 14.38 -15.21
N ASP A 109 10.39 14.72 -15.82
CA ASP A 109 11.70 14.46 -15.22
C ASP A 109 11.97 15.31 -13.96
N LEU A 110 11.53 16.57 -13.96
CA LEU A 110 11.62 17.43 -12.77
C LEU A 110 10.73 16.93 -11.66
N ALA A 111 9.53 16.46 -11.99
CA ALA A 111 8.63 15.85 -11.03
C ALA A 111 9.20 14.57 -10.40
N LEU A 112 9.80 13.70 -11.19
CA LEU A 112 10.50 12.50 -10.71
C LEU A 112 11.69 12.84 -9.81
N LYS A 113 12.49 13.85 -10.15
CA LYS A 113 13.59 14.34 -9.30
C LYS A 113 13.07 14.89 -7.97
N TYR A 114 11.99 15.67 -7.98
CA TYR A 114 11.35 16.17 -6.77
C TYR A 114 10.89 15.04 -5.87
N MET A 115 10.21 14.02 -6.43
CA MET A 115 9.77 12.84 -5.70
C MET A 115 10.97 12.04 -5.16
N ALA A 116 12.07 11.95 -5.90
CA ALA A 116 13.29 11.27 -5.48
C ALA A 116 13.92 11.92 -4.22
N ASN A 117 13.87 13.24 -4.13
CA ASN A 117 14.37 13.98 -2.94
C ASN A 117 13.47 13.75 -1.70
N LYS A 118 12.19 13.46 -1.91
CA LYS A 118 11.23 13.18 -0.82
C LYS A 118 11.15 11.69 -0.44
N LEU A 119 11.97 10.81 -0.99
CA LEU A 119 12.02 9.39 -0.59
C LEU A 119 12.55 9.26 0.85
N LYS A 120 11.89 8.43 1.63
CA LYS A 120 12.44 7.93 2.89
C LYS A 120 13.69 7.09 2.60
N SER A 121 14.73 7.27 3.41
CA SER A 121 16.07 6.69 3.22
C SER A 121 16.06 5.27 2.62
N LYS A 122 16.91 5.08 1.62
CA LYS A 122 17.00 3.92 0.71
C LYS A 122 17.14 2.55 1.40
N THR A 123 17.57 2.53 2.66
CA THR A 123 17.90 1.32 3.42
C THR A 123 16.68 0.53 3.92
N GLN A 124 15.53 1.13 4.03
CA GLN A 124 14.33 0.47 4.58
C GLN A 124 13.45 -0.22 3.53
N PHE A 125 13.58 0.13 2.25
CA PHE A 125 12.64 -0.33 1.20
C PHE A 125 13.14 -1.51 0.36
N PHE A 126 14.42 -1.59 0.12
CA PHE A 126 15.02 -2.69 -0.61
C PHE A 126 15.83 -3.52 0.38
N GLY A 127 15.33 -4.74 0.65
CA GLY A 127 15.95 -5.68 1.57
C GLY A 127 17.48 -5.69 1.48
N LYS A 128 18.14 -6.17 2.52
CA LYS A 128 19.57 -6.29 2.78
C LYS A 128 20.50 -5.55 1.79
N PRO A 129 21.42 -4.70 2.25
CA PRO A 129 22.41 -4.11 1.37
C PRO A 129 23.11 -5.23 0.59
N GLU A 130 22.86 -5.32 -0.70
CA GLU A 130 23.70 -6.12 -1.57
C GLU A 130 25.09 -5.53 -1.48
N TRP A 131 26.09 -6.36 -1.15
CA TRP A 131 27.49 -5.99 -0.99
C TRP A 131 28.13 -5.39 -2.25
N ASN A 132 27.42 -5.35 -3.37
CA ASN A 132 27.85 -4.74 -4.61
C ASN A 132 27.42 -3.27 -4.67
N THR A 133 28.30 -2.40 -4.19
CA THR A 133 28.22 -0.94 -4.26
C THR A 133 28.14 -0.38 -5.71
N GLU A 134 28.45 -1.19 -6.72
CA GLU A 134 28.59 -0.75 -8.11
C GLU A 134 27.26 -0.64 -8.90
N ARG A 135 26.12 -1.11 -8.38
CA ARG A 135 24.83 -1.08 -9.07
C ARG A 135 23.73 -0.35 -8.31
N ARG A 136 24.04 0.80 -7.72
CA ARG A 136 22.99 1.64 -7.14
C ARG A 136 22.20 2.28 -8.28
N LYS A 137 20.95 1.83 -8.48
CA LYS A 137 20.02 2.48 -9.40
C LYS A 137 19.87 3.96 -9.06
N PRO A 138 19.82 4.84 -10.06
CA PRO A 138 19.57 6.26 -9.83
C PRO A 138 18.24 6.47 -9.09
N ALA A 139 18.16 7.48 -8.24
CA ALA A 139 16.99 7.72 -7.40
C ALA A 139 15.69 7.92 -8.22
N VAL A 140 15.82 8.44 -9.43
CA VAL A 140 14.71 8.63 -10.38
C VAL A 140 14.12 7.29 -10.84
N GLU A 141 14.98 6.32 -11.16
CA GLU A 141 14.52 4.96 -11.53
C GLU A 141 13.82 4.27 -10.37
N ILE A 142 14.32 4.46 -9.14
CA ILE A 142 13.68 3.93 -7.94
C ILE A 142 12.26 4.50 -7.79
N VAL A 143 12.07 5.79 -8.02
CA VAL A 143 10.74 6.41 -7.98
C VAL A 143 9.85 5.84 -9.08
N ARG A 144 10.37 5.69 -10.29
CA ARG A 144 9.61 5.11 -11.41
C ARG A 144 9.17 3.67 -11.12
N GLU A 145 10.05 2.86 -10.54
CA GLU A 145 9.70 1.51 -10.07
C GLU A 145 8.68 1.53 -8.92
N LEU A 146 8.78 2.46 -7.97
CA LEU A 146 7.80 2.63 -6.89
C LEU A 146 6.42 3.03 -7.43
N LEU A 147 6.37 3.93 -8.40
CA LEU A 147 5.13 4.29 -9.09
C LEU A 147 4.53 3.08 -9.82
N ALA A 148 5.37 2.25 -10.43
CA ALA A 148 4.92 1.06 -11.16
C ALA A 148 4.42 -0.04 -10.23
N THR A 149 5.14 -0.34 -9.14
CA THR A 149 4.92 -1.57 -8.35
C THR A 149 4.24 -1.35 -7.01
N THR A 150 4.35 -0.17 -6.41
CA THR A 150 3.96 0.04 -5.01
C THR A 150 2.76 0.98 -4.85
N ILE A 151 2.77 2.11 -5.56
CA ILE A 151 1.66 3.06 -5.50
C ILE A 151 0.53 2.52 -6.35
N VAL A 152 -0.66 2.36 -5.74
CA VAL A 152 -1.83 1.76 -6.40
C VAL A 152 -1.44 0.44 -7.09
N ALA A 153 -0.83 -0.46 -6.31
CA ALA A 153 -0.17 -1.67 -6.80
C ALA A 153 -1.12 -2.66 -7.50
N HIS A 154 -2.43 -2.59 -7.24
CA HIS A 154 -3.43 -3.47 -7.86
C HIS A 154 -3.68 -3.18 -9.35
N ILE A 155 -3.22 -2.02 -9.85
CA ILE A 155 -3.28 -1.70 -11.27
C ILE A 155 -1.93 -2.06 -11.89
N PRO A 156 -1.88 -3.09 -12.75
CA PRO A 156 -0.63 -3.48 -13.40
C PRO A 156 -0.20 -2.41 -14.41
N VAL A 157 1.10 -2.18 -14.46
CA VAL A 157 1.74 -1.27 -15.42
C VAL A 157 2.58 -2.11 -16.36
N LYS A 158 2.33 -1.98 -17.67
CA LYS A 158 3.15 -2.57 -18.73
C LYS A 158 3.94 -1.45 -19.41
N ASP A 159 5.21 -1.67 -19.65
CA ASP A 159 6.10 -0.73 -20.37
C ASP A 159 6.07 0.72 -19.84
N PHE A 160 5.93 0.87 -18.52
CA PHE A 160 5.79 2.16 -17.83
C PHE A 160 4.62 3.05 -18.33
N ASN A 161 3.59 2.44 -18.93
CA ASN A 161 2.37 3.15 -19.27
C ASN A 161 1.49 3.30 -18.00
N PHE A 162 1.49 4.52 -17.46
CA PHE A 162 0.78 4.83 -16.22
C PHE A 162 -0.65 5.35 -16.41
N ARG A 163 -1.17 5.39 -17.63
CA ARG A 163 -2.47 6.01 -17.92
C ARG A 163 -3.61 5.49 -17.04
N LEU A 164 -3.69 4.18 -16.85
CA LEU A 164 -4.73 3.58 -16.00
C LEU A 164 -4.58 3.98 -14.52
N LYS A 165 -3.33 4.12 -14.02
CA LYS A 165 -3.10 4.61 -12.66
C LYS A 165 -3.48 6.08 -12.50
N ALA A 166 -3.21 6.91 -13.52
CA ALA A 166 -3.61 8.30 -13.50
C ALA A 166 -5.14 8.45 -13.44
N ILE A 167 -5.88 7.69 -14.26
CA ILE A 167 -7.35 7.68 -14.22
C ILE A 167 -7.86 7.28 -12.83
N TYR A 168 -7.26 6.26 -12.21
CA TYR A 168 -7.65 5.83 -10.88
C TYR A 168 -7.34 6.87 -9.80
N LEU A 169 -6.17 7.52 -9.86
CA LEU A 169 -5.82 8.62 -8.95
C LEU A 169 -6.74 9.83 -9.17
N ALA A 170 -7.08 10.15 -10.41
CA ALA A 170 -8.05 11.22 -10.71
C ALA A 170 -9.41 10.92 -10.09
N GLN A 171 -9.88 9.67 -10.19
CA GLN A 171 -11.12 9.24 -9.53
C GLN A 171 -11.06 9.35 -8.00
N MET A 172 -9.88 9.08 -7.39
CA MET A 172 -9.70 9.29 -5.95
C MET A 172 -9.78 10.77 -5.60
N VAL A 173 -9.14 11.66 -6.40
CA VAL A 173 -9.21 13.10 -6.21
C VAL A 173 -10.64 13.61 -6.38
N LYS A 174 -11.33 13.17 -7.44
CA LYS A 174 -12.73 13.49 -7.70
C LYS A 174 -13.62 13.19 -6.50
N ARG A 175 -13.55 11.97 -5.97
CA ARG A 175 -14.33 11.57 -4.79
C ARG A 175 -13.98 12.37 -3.53
N LEU A 176 -12.70 12.73 -3.37
CA LEU A 176 -12.25 13.56 -2.25
C LEU A 176 -12.85 14.96 -2.32
N ILE A 177 -12.90 15.57 -3.51
CA ILE A 177 -13.50 16.89 -3.72
C ILE A 177 -15.02 16.82 -3.48
N CYS A 178 -15.70 15.80 -4.00
CA CYS A 178 -17.13 15.62 -3.74
C CYS A 178 -17.44 15.51 -2.24
N ALA A 179 -16.59 14.82 -1.47
CA ALA A 179 -16.76 14.69 -0.03
C ALA A 179 -16.51 16.00 0.76
N LEU A 180 -15.81 16.98 0.16
CA LEU A 180 -15.72 18.33 0.73
C LEU A 180 -17.01 19.11 0.54
N SER A 181 -17.62 18.98 -0.63
CA SER A 181 -18.84 19.70 -0.97
C SER A 181 -20.07 19.09 -0.29
N ASP A 182 -20.10 17.77 -0.15
CA ASP A 182 -21.22 17.04 0.43
C ASP A 182 -20.76 15.95 1.41
N PRO A 183 -21.04 16.10 2.72
CA PRO A 183 -20.69 15.10 3.73
C PRO A 183 -21.31 13.71 3.52
N SER A 184 -22.34 13.58 2.69
CA SER A 184 -22.97 12.28 2.39
C SER A 184 -22.03 11.31 1.68
N PHE A 185 -20.97 11.81 1.04
CA PHE A 185 -19.93 11.00 0.41
C PHE A 185 -18.91 10.41 1.38
N ILE A 186 -19.00 10.72 2.68
CA ILE A 186 -18.12 10.18 3.70
C ILE A 186 -18.59 8.77 4.06
N ASP A 187 -17.70 7.79 3.85
CA ASP A 187 -17.98 6.38 4.12
C ASP A 187 -17.78 6.07 5.62
N ASP A 188 -18.68 5.25 6.18
CA ASP A 188 -18.47 4.67 7.50
C ASP A 188 -17.52 3.46 7.40
N ARG A 189 -16.42 3.50 8.17
CA ARG A 189 -15.45 2.39 8.25
C ARG A 189 -16.03 1.15 8.91
N ASP A 190 -16.98 1.32 9.80
CA ASP A 190 -17.58 0.23 10.56
C ASP A 190 -18.76 -0.41 9.84
N TYR A 191 -19.22 0.20 8.76
CA TYR A 191 -20.25 -0.38 7.91
C TYR A 191 -19.77 -1.73 7.32
N TYR A 192 -20.57 -2.78 7.50
CA TYR A 192 -20.18 -4.15 7.08
C TYR A 192 -19.95 -4.28 5.57
N GLY A 193 -20.60 -3.49 4.74
CA GLY A 193 -20.33 -3.44 3.29
C GLY A 193 -18.89 -3.03 2.95
N ASN A 194 -18.22 -2.28 3.82
CA ASN A 194 -16.84 -1.84 3.67
C ASN A 194 -15.82 -2.82 4.27
N LYS A 195 -16.27 -3.88 4.91
CA LYS A 195 -15.41 -4.91 5.50
C LYS A 195 -15.26 -6.10 4.56
N ARG A 196 -14.13 -6.79 4.67
CA ARG A 196 -13.84 -8.01 3.91
C ARG A 196 -13.55 -9.13 4.90
N LEU A 197 -14.22 -10.27 4.68
CA LEU A 197 -14.00 -11.47 5.47
C LEU A 197 -12.84 -12.26 4.86
N GLU A 198 -11.80 -12.47 5.65
CA GLU A 198 -10.69 -13.35 5.31
C GLU A 198 -10.92 -14.69 5.97
N LEU A 199 -11.09 -15.74 5.18
CA LEU A 199 -11.30 -17.09 5.65
C LEU A 199 -9.97 -17.80 5.93
N ALA A 200 -10.03 -18.92 6.69
CA ALA A 200 -8.86 -19.71 7.05
C ALA A 200 -8.00 -20.11 5.84
N GLY A 201 -8.61 -20.51 4.74
CA GLY A 201 -7.89 -20.91 3.52
C GLY A 201 -7.03 -19.79 2.93
N SER A 202 -7.54 -18.56 2.85
CA SER A 202 -6.78 -17.41 2.34
C SER A 202 -5.64 -17.02 3.28
N LEU A 203 -5.86 -17.11 4.60
CA LEU A 203 -4.83 -16.82 5.60
C LEU A 203 -3.70 -17.85 5.59
N ILE A 204 -4.04 -19.15 5.50
CA ILE A 204 -3.06 -20.23 5.38
C ILE A 204 -2.26 -20.11 4.09
N ALA A 205 -2.91 -19.77 2.98
CA ALA A 205 -2.24 -19.58 1.69
C ALA A 205 -1.17 -18.49 1.75
N ILE A 206 -1.47 -17.35 2.36
CA ILE A 206 -0.51 -16.24 2.54
C ILE A 206 0.65 -16.67 3.45
N LEU A 207 0.37 -17.40 4.53
CA LEU A 207 1.40 -17.93 5.43
C LEU A 207 2.31 -18.93 4.70
N PHE A 208 1.73 -19.87 3.97
CA PHE A 208 2.47 -20.85 3.19
C PHE A 208 3.35 -20.19 2.13
N GLU A 209 2.82 -19.19 1.42
CA GLU A 209 3.59 -18.43 0.44
C GLU A 209 4.81 -17.73 1.06
N ASP A 210 4.67 -17.14 2.25
CA ASP A 210 5.80 -16.50 2.96
C ASP A 210 6.86 -17.53 3.36
N LEU A 211 6.44 -18.68 3.89
CA LEU A 211 7.33 -19.77 4.27
C LEU A 211 8.06 -20.35 3.05
N LEU A 212 7.35 -20.56 1.94
CA LEU A 212 7.95 -21.07 0.70
C LEU A 212 8.96 -20.08 0.10
N LYS A 213 8.66 -18.80 0.11
CA LYS A 213 9.61 -17.75 -0.33
C LYS A 213 10.84 -17.68 0.56
N ARG A 214 10.67 -17.84 1.87
CA ARG A 214 11.80 -17.93 2.80
C ARG A 214 12.66 -19.15 2.53
N PHE A 215 12.03 -20.30 2.34
CA PHE A 215 12.70 -21.53 1.96
C PHE A 215 13.52 -21.38 0.66
N ASN A 216 12.92 -20.85 -0.40
CA ASN A 216 13.60 -20.59 -1.66
C ASN A 216 14.77 -19.60 -1.52
N SER A 217 14.59 -18.55 -0.70
CA SER A 217 15.66 -17.58 -0.42
C SER A 217 16.83 -18.20 0.36
N GLU A 218 16.54 -19.09 1.31
CA GLU A 218 17.59 -19.84 2.03
C GLU A 218 18.33 -20.78 1.10
N LEU A 219 17.62 -21.55 0.26
CA LEU A 219 18.23 -22.42 -0.75
C LEU A 219 19.17 -21.65 -1.68
N ARG A 220 18.69 -20.52 -2.21
CA ARG A 220 19.51 -19.66 -3.06
C ARG A 220 20.77 -19.19 -2.34
N THR A 221 20.63 -18.73 -1.09
CA THR A 221 21.78 -18.27 -0.28
C THR A 221 22.79 -19.41 -0.05
N ILE A 222 22.31 -20.64 0.17
CA ILE A 222 23.17 -21.81 0.34
C ILE A 222 23.87 -22.17 -0.97
N ALA A 223 23.12 -22.14 -2.10
CA ALA A 223 23.69 -22.38 -3.42
C ALA A 223 24.78 -21.34 -3.76
N ASP A 224 24.49 -20.04 -3.59
CA ASP A 224 25.42 -18.95 -3.87
C ASP A 224 26.72 -19.03 -3.04
N LYS A 225 26.64 -19.59 -1.81
CA LYS A 225 27.81 -19.79 -0.95
C LYS A 225 28.64 -21.03 -1.30
N ASN A 226 28.01 -22.09 -1.78
CA ASN A 226 28.64 -23.40 -1.97
C ASN A 226 29.12 -23.63 -3.40
N ILE A 227 28.41 -23.17 -4.42
CA ILE A 227 28.77 -23.34 -5.82
C ILE A 227 30.18 -22.81 -6.14
N PRO A 228 30.62 -21.64 -5.65
CA PRO A 228 31.99 -21.18 -5.92
C PRO A 228 33.09 -22.03 -5.29
N LYS A 229 32.77 -22.81 -4.24
CA LYS A 229 33.74 -23.60 -3.45
C LYS A 229 33.84 -25.06 -3.85
N ILE A 230 32.79 -25.61 -4.43
CA ILE A 230 32.65 -27.01 -4.77
C ILE A 230 32.58 -27.13 -6.29
N LYS A 231 33.22 -28.15 -6.87
CA LYS A 231 33.02 -28.47 -8.27
C LYS A 231 31.52 -28.68 -8.52
N VAL A 232 30.96 -27.97 -9.50
CA VAL A 232 29.51 -27.91 -9.79
C VAL A 232 28.88 -29.32 -9.90
N SER A 233 29.62 -30.30 -10.33
CA SER A 233 29.21 -31.72 -10.42
C SER A 233 28.98 -32.41 -9.07
N GLN A 234 29.42 -31.84 -7.94
CA GLN A 234 29.32 -32.44 -6.62
C GLN A 234 28.31 -31.70 -5.70
N PHE A 235 27.66 -30.67 -6.19
CA PHE A 235 26.69 -29.93 -5.40
C PHE A 235 25.31 -30.62 -5.44
N ASP A 236 24.96 -31.22 -4.32
CA ASP A 236 23.64 -31.84 -4.13
C ASP A 236 22.73 -30.93 -3.32
N ILE A 237 21.76 -30.34 -3.99
CA ILE A 237 20.76 -29.44 -3.41
C ILE A 237 19.97 -30.12 -2.28
N VAL A 238 19.62 -31.39 -2.43
CA VAL A 238 18.78 -32.14 -1.49
C VAL A 238 19.44 -32.27 -0.12
N LYS A 239 20.76 -32.48 -0.08
CA LYS A 239 21.53 -32.57 1.15
C LYS A 239 21.57 -31.27 1.97
N HIS A 240 21.44 -30.14 1.28
CA HIS A 240 21.51 -28.80 1.91
C HIS A 240 20.13 -28.20 2.18
N MET A 241 19.07 -28.86 1.74
CA MET A 241 17.69 -28.40 1.88
C MET A 241 17.19 -28.62 3.33
N ARG A 242 16.71 -27.55 3.95
CA ARG A 242 16.05 -27.64 5.28
C ARG A 242 14.60 -28.09 5.10
N GLN A 243 14.37 -29.40 5.20
CA GLN A 243 13.06 -30.02 4.97
C GLN A 243 11.99 -29.53 5.94
N ASP A 244 12.38 -29.29 7.19
CA ASP A 244 11.45 -28.96 8.30
C ASP A 244 11.01 -27.51 8.37
N LEU A 245 11.57 -26.61 7.54
CA LEU A 245 11.32 -25.18 7.65
C LEU A 245 9.84 -24.82 7.44
N ILE A 246 9.22 -25.41 6.44
CA ILE A 246 7.81 -25.15 6.11
C ILE A 246 6.91 -25.79 7.18
N THR A 247 7.18 -27.07 7.53
CA THR A 247 6.40 -27.81 8.50
C THR A 247 6.43 -27.12 9.88
N ASN A 248 7.63 -26.82 10.39
CA ASN A 248 7.79 -26.15 11.67
C ASN A 248 7.19 -24.74 11.65
N GLY A 249 7.29 -24.01 10.53
CA GLY A 249 6.67 -22.69 10.38
C GLY A 249 5.15 -22.75 10.47
N LEU A 250 4.52 -23.72 9.82
CA LEU A 250 3.07 -23.93 9.89
C LEU A 250 2.63 -24.39 11.27
N ILE A 251 3.32 -25.38 11.87
CA ILE A 251 3.00 -25.88 13.22
C ILE A 251 3.08 -24.74 14.23
N ASN A 252 4.15 -23.96 14.23
CA ASN A 252 4.31 -22.84 15.16
C ASN A 252 3.20 -21.79 15.01
N ALA A 253 2.86 -21.41 13.78
CA ALA A 253 1.81 -20.41 13.54
C ALA A 253 0.43 -20.91 13.98
N ILE A 254 0.10 -22.18 13.70
CA ILE A 254 -1.19 -22.77 14.07
C ILE A 254 -1.26 -23.01 15.58
N ALA A 255 -0.20 -23.53 16.21
CA ALA A 255 -0.19 -23.85 17.64
C ALA A 255 -0.23 -22.59 18.51
N THR A 256 0.50 -21.53 18.13
CA THR A 256 0.53 -20.27 18.91
C THR A 256 -0.61 -19.32 18.60
N GLY A 257 -1.26 -19.48 17.45
CA GLY A 257 -2.27 -18.53 16.96
C GLY A 257 -1.71 -17.16 16.51
N ASN A 258 -0.39 -17.01 16.54
CA ASN A 258 0.29 -15.75 16.20
C ASN A 258 0.87 -15.83 14.80
N TRP A 259 0.33 -15.03 13.90
CA TRP A 259 0.75 -15.01 12.50
C TRP A 259 1.45 -13.72 12.19
N THR A 260 2.78 -13.78 12.17
CA THR A 260 3.63 -12.63 11.86
C THR A 260 4.20 -12.79 10.46
N LEU A 261 3.71 -12.00 9.53
CA LEU A 261 4.16 -11.96 8.13
C LEU A 261 4.97 -10.68 7.91
N LYS A 262 6.29 -10.77 8.06
CA LYS A 262 7.21 -9.61 7.96
C LYS A 262 7.07 -8.87 6.63
N ARG A 263 6.85 -9.60 5.54
CA ARG A 263 6.71 -9.07 4.19
C ARG A 263 5.53 -8.11 4.05
N PHE A 264 4.39 -8.45 4.64
CA PHE A 264 3.18 -7.63 4.61
C PHE A 264 3.08 -6.66 5.79
N LYS A 265 4.09 -6.65 6.68
CA LYS A 265 4.01 -5.93 7.97
C LYS A 265 2.69 -6.25 8.69
N MET A 266 2.28 -7.50 8.60
CA MET A 266 1.05 -8.01 9.19
C MET A 266 1.40 -8.83 10.42
N GLU A 267 0.84 -8.44 11.54
CA GLU A 267 0.90 -9.16 12.80
C GLU A 267 -0.53 -9.38 13.29
N ARG A 268 -0.91 -10.64 13.40
CA ARG A 268 -2.22 -11.04 13.86
C ARG A 268 -2.07 -12.02 15.00
N VAL A 269 -2.79 -11.77 16.07
CA VAL A 269 -2.81 -12.59 17.27
C VAL A 269 -4.18 -13.24 17.41
N GLY A 270 -4.22 -14.49 17.87
CA GLY A 270 -5.47 -15.21 18.12
C GLY A 270 -6.20 -15.69 16.86
N VAL A 271 -5.46 -15.87 15.74
CA VAL A 271 -6.05 -16.39 14.49
C VAL A 271 -6.52 -17.81 14.64
N SER A 272 -5.74 -18.67 15.29
CA SER A 272 -6.16 -20.01 15.73
C SER A 272 -6.38 -20.03 17.23
N GLN A 273 -7.42 -20.73 17.65
CA GLN A 273 -7.81 -20.87 19.05
C GLN A 273 -8.11 -22.33 19.35
N VAL A 274 -7.85 -22.75 20.58
CA VAL A 274 -8.18 -24.10 21.04
C VAL A 274 -9.70 -24.25 21.10
N LEU A 275 -10.23 -25.26 20.43
CA LEU A 275 -11.67 -25.55 20.46
C LEU A 275 -12.08 -26.13 21.79
N SER A 276 -12.90 -25.40 22.52
CA SER A 276 -13.51 -25.90 23.76
C SER A 276 -14.75 -26.73 23.43
N ARG A 277 -14.81 -27.96 23.99
CA ARG A 277 -15.94 -28.88 23.78
C ARG A 277 -16.76 -29.07 25.06
N LEU A 278 -16.95 -28.01 25.85
CA LEU A 278 -17.75 -28.04 27.08
C LEU A 278 -19.23 -28.30 26.81
N SER A 279 -19.76 -27.76 25.72
CA SER A 279 -21.12 -28.04 25.26
C SER A 279 -21.16 -27.98 23.74
N TYR A 280 -22.19 -28.56 23.12
CA TYR A 280 -22.40 -28.53 21.68
C TYR A 280 -22.55 -27.08 21.15
N ILE A 281 -23.33 -26.26 21.83
CA ILE A 281 -23.57 -24.86 21.45
C ILE A 281 -22.30 -24.05 21.59
N SER A 282 -21.49 -24.25 22.60
CA SER A 282 -20.21 -23.58 22.78
C SER A 282 -19.24 -23.89 21.64
N CYS A 283 -19.17 -25.16 21.25
CA CYS A 283 -18.33 -25.59 20.12
C CYS A 283 -18.77 -24.93 18.81
N LEU A 284 -20.07 -24.94 18.53
CA LEU A 284 -20.62 -24.30 17.34
C LEU A 284 -20.37 -22.78 17.33
N GLY A 285 -20.55 -22.12 18.47
CA GLY A 285 -20.28 -20.68 18.61
C GLY A 285 -18.81 -20.33 18.40
N MET A 286 -17.88 -21.21 18.81
CA MET A 286 -16.45 -20.99 18.52
C MET A 286 -16.12 -21.14 17.03
N MET A 287 -16.73 -22.10 16.34
CA MET A 287 -16.49 -22.30 14.90
C MET A 287 -17.02 -21.15 14.04
N THR A 288 -18.07 -20.48 14.49
CA THR A 288 -18.71 -19.35 13.78
C THR A 288 -18.21 -17.98 14.23
N ARG A 289 -17.21 -17.95 15.12
CA ARG A 289 -16.68 -16.69 15.68
C ARG A 289 -15.89 -15.91 14.65
N ILE A 290 -16.22 -14.62 14.51
CA ILE A 290 -15.50 -13.67 13.66
C ILE A 290 -14.64 -12.79 14.56
N ASN A 291 -13.34 -12.69 14.25
CA ASN A 291 -12.44 -11.73 14.89
C ASN A 291 -12.46 -10.43 14.09
N SER A 292 -13.07 -9.40 14.64
CA SER A 292 -13.18 -8.09 13.98
C SER A 292 -12.13 -7.14 14.53
N GLN A 293 -11.38 -6.51 13.61
CA GLN A 293 -10.47 -5.42 13.96
C GLN A 293 -11.24 -4.10 13.83
N PHE A 294 -11.68 -3.55 14.97
CA PHE A 294 -12.27 -2.22 15.03
C PHE A 294 -11.19 -1.19 15.30
N GLU A 295 -11.33 -0.03 14.68
CA GLU A 295 -10.60 1.14 15.12
C GLU A 295 -11.26 1.60 16.44
N LYS A 296 -10.48 1.76 17.52
CA LYS A 296 -10.99 2.23 18.81
C LYS A 296 -11.42 3.69 18.65
N THR A 297 -12.65 3.90 18.24
CA THR A 297 -13.30 5.20 18.25
C THR A 297 -14.16 5.32 19.52
N ARG A 298 -14.52 6.56 19.93
CA ARG A 298 -15.38 6.78 21.08
C ARG A 298 -16.81 6.26 20.93
N LYS A 299 -17.18 5.88 19.71
CA LYS A 299 -18.52 5.34 19.39
C LYS A 299 -18.56 3.81 19.44
N THR A 300 -17.43 3.17 19.60
CA THR A 300 -17.27 1.73 19.87
C THR A 300 -16.50 1.57 21.19
#